data_58c2cc8fda752827dd9e0567f5ecbad8
#
_entry.id   58c2cc8fda752827dd9e0567f5ecbad8
#
_cell.length_a   1.000
_cell.length_b   1.000
_cell.length_c   1.000
_cell.angle_alpha   90.00
_cell.angle_beta   90.00
_cell.angle_gamma   90.00
#
_symmetry.space_group_name_H-M   'P 1'
#
loop_
_entity.id
_entity.type
_entity.pdbx_description
1 polymer ?
#
loop_
_entity_poly.entity_id
_entity_poly.type
_entity_poly.pdbx_seq_one_letter_code
_entity_poly.pdbx_strand_id
1 'polypeptide(L)'
;MSNILSALDRIDVASLTYQEWINVGMALHAEGHPCEVWDRWSQADRRYKKGECERKWRTFKGAGTPITGATIVQMAKERGWTPYDGNGVMDWSDTISYDGDDLTPYTQATENWNPVKELRTYLSLLFDADDLVSYVTESWEDSDGKWKPSSKGYYDRTAGQLIASLDKYPDDLGATIGDWHKEAGAWIRFNPVNGEGVKNEHITKFKYALVESDSMSIADQDAMYRKLELPIACLVHSGGKSLHAIVKVDAEDYNEYRKRVEFLYDFLEKNGVVVDKQNRNPSRLSRLPGADRNGNHQYIVGENIGRKTWVEWLDFVEGASDELPGLVSLDEYKDNPPKLPDELIKGVLRCGHKMLISGSSKA
;
A
#
# COMPACT_ATOMS: atom_id res chain seq x y z
N MET A 1 13.65 -10.14 4.45
CA MET A 1 14.58 -10.98 3.69
C MET A 1 13.82 -12.23 3.30
N SER A 2 13.63 -12.61 2.16
CA SER A 2 13.74 -12.13 0.82
C SER A 2 12.89 -13.02 -0.08
N ASN A 3 11.91 -12.42 -0.65
CA ASN A 3 11.09 -13.02 -1.71
C ASN A 3 11.93 -13.39 -2.95
N ILE A 4 13.15 -12.85 -3.09
CA ILE A 4 14.02 -13.03 -4.26
C ILE A 4 14.60 -14.44 -4.33
N LEU A 5 15.00 -15.04 -3.22
CA LEU A 5 15.53 -16.39 -3.22
C LEU A 5 14.45 -17.43 -3.52
N SER A 6 13.25 -17.24 -2.99
CA SER A 6 12.12 -18.12 -3.32
C SER A 6 11.66 -17.96 -4.77
N ALA A 7 11.76 -16.75 -5.32
CA ALA A 7 11.54 -16.50 -6.75
C ALA A 7 12.62 -17.18 -7.61
N LEU A 8 13.90 -17.11 -7.17
CA LEU A 8 15.01 -17.76 -7.86
C LEU A 8 14.87 -19.28 -7.92
N ASP A 9 14.39 -19.91 -6.85
CA ASP A 9 14.17 -21.37 -6.79
C ASP A 9 13.11 -21.87 -7.77
N ARG A 10 12.25 -20.97 -8.29
CA ARG A 10 11.24 -21.31 -9.33
C ARG A 10 11.76 -21.16 -10.75
N ILE A 11 12.93 -20.60 -10.91
CA ILE A 11 13.52 -20.43 -12.23
C ILE A 11 14.45 -21.62 -12.52
N ASP A 12 14.04 -22.47 -13.46
CA ASP A 12 14.90 -23.54 -13.93
C ASP A 12 16.06 -22.92 -14.76
N VAL A 13 17.25 -22.95 -14.19
CA VAL A 13 18.46 -22.41 -14.80
C VAL A 13 18.76 -23.04 -16.16
N ALA A 14 18.39 -24.31 -16.37
CA ALA A 14 18.63 -25.01 -17.64
C ALA A 14 17.76 -24.47 -18.79
N SER A 15 16.61 -23.83 -18.46
CA SER A 15 15.71 -23.20 -19.43
C SER A 15 16.17 -21.83 -19.91
N LEU A 16 17.17 -21.22 -19.24
CA LEU A 16 17.60 -19.86 -19.52
C LEU A 16 18.58 -19.75 -20.67
N THR A 17 18.49 -18.63 -21.39
CA THR A 17 19.56 -18.17 -22.25
C THR A 17 20.76 -17.71 -21.43
N TYR A 18 21.94 -17.63 -22.09
CA TYR A 18 23.13 -17.12 -21.40
C TYR A 18 22.98 -15.69 -20.87
N GLN A 19 22.26 -14.83 -21.59
CA GLN A 19 22.04 -13.45 -21.18
C GLN A 19 21.10 -13.39 -19.97
N GLU A 20 20.04 -14.18 -19.94
CA GLU A 20 19.12 -14.25 -18.79
C GLU A 20 19.86 -14.77 -17.55
N TRP A 21 20.73 -15.78 -17.68
CA TRP A 21 21.58 -16.26 -16.60
C TRP A 21 22.52 -15.17 -16.07
N ILE A 22 23.13 -14.34 -16.93
CA ILE A 22 23.91 -13.17 -16.53
C ILE A 22 23.04 -12.15 -15.80
N ASN A 23 21.82 -11.87 -16.30
CA ASN A 23 20.89 -10.93 -15.69
C ASN A 23 20.49 -11.35 -14.27
N VAL A 24 20.30 -12.66 -14.03
CA VAL A 24 20.07 -13.20 -12.68
C VAL A 24 21.28 -12.94 -11.78
N GLY A 25 22.49 -13.17 -12.25
CA GLY A 25 23.72 -12.88 -11.50
C GLY A 25 23.85 -11.38 -11.16
N MET A 26 23.59 -10.50 -12.11
CA MET A 26 23.61 -9.04 -11.89
C MET A 26 22.54 -8.59 -10.90
N ALA A 27 21.35 -9.17 -10.98
CA ALA A 27 20.26 -8.88 -10.05
C ALA A 27 20.61 -9.26 -8.61
N LEU A 28 21.14 -10.47 -8.38
CA LEU A 28 21.60 -10.93 -7.07
C LEU A 28 22.72 -10.05 -6.53
N HIS A 29 23.66 -9.64 -7.41
CA HIS A 29 24.74 -8.73 -7.03
C HIS A 29 24.23 -7.36 -6.61
N ALA A 30 23.25 -6.79 -7.34
CA ALA A 30 22.65 -5.51 -7.03
C ALA A 30 21.86 -5.52 -5.70
N GLU A 31 21.28 -6.66 -5.34
CA GLU A 31 20.54 -6.86 -4.08
C GLU A 31 21.45 -7.25 -2.90
N GLY A 32 22.78 -7.26 -3.10
CA GLY A 32 23.77 -7.52 -2.04
C GLY A 32 23.90 -8.99 -1.63
N HIS A 33 23.39 -9.93 -2.44
CA HIS A 33 23.62 -11.36 -2.20
C HIS A 33 25.05 -11.75 -2.55
N PRO A 34 25.63 -12.77 -1.87
CA PRO A 34 26.96 -13.26 -2.20
C PRO A 34 26.98 -14.12 -3.46
N CYS A 35 28.14 -14.17 -4.16
CA CYS A 35 28.32 -14.93 -5.41
C CYS A 35 27.96 -16.42 -5.28
N GLU A 36 28.15 -16.99 -4.10
CA GLU A 36 27.86 -18.38 -3.79
C GLU A 36 26.39 -18.76 -3.97
N VAL A 37 25.46 -17.81 -3.85
CA VAL A 37 24.03 -18.02 -4.10
C VAL A 37 23.83 -18.30 -5.59
N TRP A 38 24.39 -17.46 -6.46
CA TRP A 38 24.32 -17.63 -7.89
C TRP A 38 25.04 -18.88 -8.40
N ASP A 39 26.24 -19.14 -7.85
CA ASP A 39 27.02 -20.31 -8.20
C ASP A 39 26.30 -21.61 -7.85
N ARG A 40 25.77 -21.73 -6.62
CA ARG A 40 25.00 -22.90 -6.17
C ARG A 40 23.77 -23.15 -7.06
N TRP A 41 23.00 -22.11 -7.35
CA TRP A 41 21.83 -22.20 -8.19
C TRP A 41 22.20 -22.62 -9.63
N SER A 42 23.32 -22.10 -10.15
CA SER A 42 23.80 -22.42 -11.50
C SER A 42 24.25 -23.88 -11.66
N GLN A 43 24.60 -24.57 -10.59
CA GLN A 43 25.07 -25.96 -10.62
C GLN A 43 24.01 -26.96 -11.13
N ALA A 44 22.74 -26.60 -11.13
CA ALA A 44 21.64 -27.42 -11.67
C ALA A 44 21.65 -27.47 -13.22
N ASP A 45 22.38 -26.59 -13.91
CA ASP A 45 22.49 -26.60 -15.37
C ASP A 45 23.65 -27.48 -15.82
N ARG A 46 23.39 -28.33 -16.83
CA ARG A 46 24.41 -29.17 -17.48
C ARG A 46 25.57 -28.39 -18.12
N ARG A 47 25.31 -27.11 -18.43
CA ARG A 47 26.31 -26.18 -19.01
C ARG A 47 27.20 -25.53 -17.92
N TYR A 48 26.94 -25.78 -16.62
CA TYR A 48 27.68 -25.21 -15.53
C TYR A 48 29.20 -25.50 -15.64
N LYS A 49 30.00 -24.46 -15.44
CA LYS A 49 31.47 -24.54 -15.38
C LYS A 49 31.95 -23.92 -14.07
N LYS A 50 32.62 -24.74 -13.25
CA LYS A 50 33.18 -24.28 -11.97
C LYS A 50 34.07 -23.04 -12.14
N GLY A 51 33.82 -22.01 -11.36
CA GLY A 51 34.55 -20.73 -11.37
C GLY A 51 34.10 -19.74 -12.47
N GLU A 52 33.09 -20.06 -13.27
CA GLU A 52 32.57 -19.12 -14.27
C GLU A 52 31.74 -18.02 -13.60
N CYS A 53 30.91 -18.36 -12.60
CA CYS A 53 30.16 -17.39 -11.82
C CYS A 53 31.07 -16.36 -11.15
N GLU A 54 32.13 -16.79 -10.48
CA GLU A 54 33.10 -15.89 -9.85
C GLU A 54 33.80 -14.93 -10.83
N ARG A 55 34.19 -15.46 -12.00
CA ARG A 55 34.84 -14.62 -13.05
C ARG A 55 33.87 -13.54 -13.53
N LYS A 56 32.62 -13.89 -13.77
CA LYS A 56 31.58 -12.94 -14.23
C LYS A 56 31.20 -11.96 -13.12
N TRP A 57 31.03 -12.44 -11.90
CA TRP A 57 30.70 -11.61 -10.75
C TRP A 57 31.65 -10.41 -10.54
N ARG A 58 32.95 -10.66 -10.72
CA ARG A 58 33.97 -9.60 -10.64
C ARG A 58 33.85 -8.53 -11.74
N THR A 59 33.12 -8.83 -12.83
CA THR A 59 32.90 -7.88 -13.92
C THR A 59 31.62 -7.06 -13.75
N PHE A 60 30.75 -7.38 -12.81
CA PHE A 60 29.53 -6.64 -12.53
C PHE A 60 29.87 -5.31 -11.87
N LYS A 61 30.22 -4.32 -12.69
CA LYS A 61 30.41 -2.93 -12.26
C LYS A 61 29.21 -2.13 -12.74
N GLY A 62 28.61 -1.37 -11.84
CA GLY A 62 27.44 -0.55 -12.15
C GLY A 62 27.71 0.39 -13.33
N ALA A 63 27.15 0.06 -14.49
CA ALA A 63 27.09 0.93 -15.65
C ALA A 63 25.80 0.60 -16.44
N GLY A 64 24.99 1.59 -16.70
CA GLY A 64 23.73 1.45 -17.45
C GLY A 64 22.52 1.27 -16.54
N THR A 65 21.39 0.91 -17.11
CA THR A 65 20.14 0.63 -16.39
C THR A 65 20.38 -0.53 -15.42
N PRO A 66 20.25 -0.33 -14.11
CA PRO A 66 20.58 -1.38 -13.14
C PRO A 66 19.59 -2.55 -13.29
N ILE A 67 20.12 -3.74 -13.51
CA ILE A 67 19.34 -4.98 -13.39
C ILE A 67 19.22 -5.26 -11.90
N THR A 68 17.99 -5.26 -11.39
CA THR A 68 17.68 -5.40 -9.97
C THR A 68 16.94 -6.71 -9.68
N GLY A 69 16.69 -7.03 -8.42
CA GLY A 69 15.87 -8.17 -8.01
C GLY A 69 14.50 -8.25 -8.68
N ALA A 70 13.95 -7.12 -9.14
CA ALA A 70 12.73 -7.07 -9.92
C ALA A 70 12.80 -7.95 -11.20
N THR A 71 13.98 -8.10 -11.79
CA THR A 71 14.21 -8.99 -12.95
C THR A 71 13.98 -10.45 -12.59
N ILE A 72 14.50 -10.92 -11.45
CA ILE A 72 14.29 -12.29 -10.95
C ILE A 72 12.81 -12.52 -10.65
N VAL A 73 12.16 -11.57 -9.99
CA VAL A 73 10.72 -11.62 -9.67
C VAL A 73 9.88 -11.70 -10.96
N GLN A 74 10.21 -10.90 -11.99
CA GLN A 74 9.50 -10.91 -13.26
C GLN A 74 9.66 -12.26 -13.97
N MET A 75 10.88 -12.77 -14.06
CA MET A 75 11.17 -14.06 -14.68
C MET A 75 10.49 -15.23 -13.96
N ALA A 76 10.38 -15.15 -12.63
CA ALA A 76 9.68 -16.14 -11.82
C ALA A 76 8.16 -16.07 -12.03
N LYS A 77 7.57 -14.87 -12.08
CA LYS A 77 6.13 -14.66 -12.36
C LYS A 77 5.73 -15.20 -13.73
N GLU A 78 6.54 -15.01 -14.77
CA GLU A 78 6.31 -15.56 -16.10
C GLU A 78 6.31 -17.11 -16.10
N ARG A 79 6.89 -17.73 -15.06
CA ARG A 79 6.93 -19.16 -14.80
C ARG A 79 5.95 -19.64 -13.73
N GLY A 80 4.94 -18.81 -13.45
CA GLY A 80 3.86 -19.14 -12.52
C GLY A 80 4.22 -18.99 -11.05
N TRP A 81 5.35 -18.34 -10.69
CA TRP A 81 5.64 -17.96 -9.33
C TRP A 81 4.76 -16.78 -8.89
N THR A 82 4.18 -16.92 -7.72
CA THR A 82 3.52 -15.81 -7.03
C THR A 82 4.30 -15.53 -5.75
N PRO A 83 4.31 -14.32 -5.22
CA PRO A 83 4.93 -13.99 -3.92
C PRO A 83 4.51 -14.91 -2.78
N TYR A 84 3.42 -15.61 -2.98
CA TYR A 84 2.85 -16.67 -2.14
C TYR A 84 2.77 -17.95 -2.96
N ASP A 85 3.89 -18.64 -3.17
CA ASP A 85 3.77 -19.98 -3.64
C ASP A 85 3.60 -20.94 -2.43
N GLY A 86 2.56 -21.74 -2.52
CA GLY A 86 1.94 -22.54 -1.47
C GLY A 86 2.81 -23.59 -0.75
N ASN A 87 4.11 -23.39 -0.58
CA ASN A 87 4.97 -24.11 0.34
C ASN A 87 5.30 -23.31 1.60
N GLY A 88 4.95 -22.02 1.65
CA GLY A 88 4.87 -21.29 2.89
C GLY A 88 3.53 -21.65 3.57
N VAL A 89 3.56 -22.18 4.77
CA VAL A 89 2.43 -22.10 5.68
C VAL A 89 1.98 -20.64 5.62
N MET A 90 0.75 -20.41 5.13
CA MET A 90 0.17 -19.06 5.16
C MET A 90 0.19 -18.65 6.62
N ASP A 91 1.02 -17.68 6.94
CA ASP A 91 1.08 -17.13 8.29
C ASP A 91 -0.19 -16.32 8.49
N TRP A 92 -1.16 -16.93 9.16
CA TRP A 92 -2.45 -16.32 9.47
C TRP A 92 -2.34 -15.31 10.62
N SER A 93 -1.16 -15.20 11.25
CA SER A 93 -0.96 -14.31 12.39
C SER A 93 -1.20 -12.84 12.04
N ASP A 94 -0.88 -12.42 10.79
CA ASP A 94 -1.10 -11.06 10.32
C ASP A 94 -2.49 -10.85 9.66
N THR A 95 -3.38 -11.86 9.70
CA THR A 95 -4.68 -11.78 9.04
C THR A 95 -5.77 -11.54 10.08
N ILE A 96 -6.47 -10.41 9.94
CA ILE A 96 -7.62 -10.08 10.77
C ILE A 96 -8.85 -10.73 10.15
N SER A 97 -9.44 -11.72 10.85
CA SER A 97 -10.69 -12.32 10.42
C SER A 97 -11.88 -11.39 10.72
N TYR A 98 -12.85 -11.34 9.83
CA TYR A 98 -14.08 -10.58 10.02
C TYR A 98 -15.29 -11.34 9.51
N ASP A 99 -16.44 -11.08 10.09
CA ASP A 99 -17.73 -11.50 9.55
C ASP A 99 -18.25 -10.37 8.63
N GLY A 100 -18.72 -10.73 7.42
CA GLY A 100 -19.15 -9.76 6.42
C GLY A 100 -20.30 -8.85 6.86
N ASP A 101 -21.06 -9.26 7.88
CA ASP A 101 -22.19 -8.52 8.43
C ASP A 101 -21.79 -7.37 9.36
N ASP A 102 -20.50 -7.29 9.77
CA ASP A 102 -19.98 -6.27 10.69
C ASP A 102 -19.58 -4.95 10.01
N LEU A 103 -19.71 -4.85 8.70
CA LEU A 103 -19.25 -3.67 7.95
C LEU A 103 -20.27 -2.54 8.05
N THR A 104 -19.85 -1.40 8.58
CA THR A 104 -20.70 -0.19 8.62
C THR A 104 -20.89 0.35 7.21
N PRO A 105 -22.15 0.63 6.77
CA PRO A 105 -22.39 1.18 5.45
C PRO A 105 -21.71 2.53 5.24
N TYR A 106 -21.07 2.71 4.08
CA TYR A 106 -20.52 3.98 3.65
C TYR A 106 -21.62 5.03 3.49
N THR A 107 -21.44 6.20 4.10
CA THR A 107 -22.35 7.34 3.96
C THR A 107 -21.78 8.38 3.00
N GLN A 108 -22.55 8.76 1.97
CA GLN A 108 -22.17 9.83 1.05
C GLN A 108 -22.10 11.19 1.74
N ALA A 109 -21.41 12.15 1.08
CA ALA A 109 -21.29 13.54 1.55
C ALA A 109 -22.62 14.16 1.95
N THR A 110 -22.59 14.89 3.03
CA THR A 110 -23.75 15.61 3.56
C THR A 110 -24.17 16.77 2.68
N GLU A 111 -25.44 17.19 2.76
CA GLU A 111 -26.02 18.35 2.06
C GLU A 111 -25.32 19.69 2.35
N ASN A 112 -24.44 19.75 3.34
CA ASN A 112 -23.74 20.95 3.81
C ASN A 112 -22.25 20.98 3.42
N TRP A 113 -21.88 20.46 2.24
CA TRP A 113 -20.51 20.53 1.76
C TRP A 113 -20.07 21.99 1.52
N ASN A 114 -18.92 22.37 2.09
CA ASN A 114 -18.31 23.67 1.94
C ASN A 114 -16.83 23.53 1.52
N PRO A 115 -16.45 23.97 0.31
CA PRO A 115 -15.13 23.76 -0.26
C PRO A 115 -13.99 24.37 0.59
N VAL A 116 -14.22 25.54 1.16
CA VAL A 116 -13.21 26.23 1.99
C VAL A 116 -13.01 25.50 3.31
N LYS A 117 -14.09 25.03 3.94
CA LYS A 117 -14.03 24.25 5.17
C LYS A 117 -13.30 22.92 4.95
N GLU A 118 -13.53 22.25 3.84
CA GLU A 118 -12.86 20.99 3.50
C GLU A 118 -11.33 21.15 3.47
N LEU A 119 -10.83 22.11 2.70
CA LEU A 119 -9.39 22.36 2.63
C LEU A 119 -8.82 22.85 3.96
N ARG A 120 -9.54 23.73 4.65
CA ARG A 120 -9.12 24.24 5.97
C ARG A 120 -8.93 23.10 6.97
N THR A 121 -9.90 22.18 7.02
CA THR A 121 -9.85 20.98 7.89
C THR A 121 -8.65 20.10 7.52
N TYR A 122 -8.45 19.80 6.24
CA TYR A 122 -7.32 19.01 5.76
C TYR A 122 -5.97 19.61 6.19
N LEU A 123 -5.79 20.92 5.98
CA LEU A 123 -4.56 21.61 6.36
C LEU A 123 -4.32 21.56 7.88
N SER A 124 -5.37 21.78 8.67
CA SER A 124 -5.28 21.74 10.14
C SER A 124 -4.99 20.37 10.70
N LEU A 125 -5.41 19.30 10.02
CA LEU A 125 -5.17 17.93 10.46
C LEU A 125 -3.76 17.43 10.15
N LEU A 126 -3.19 17.84 9.00
CA LEU A 126 -1.99 17.21 8.48
C LEU A 126 -0.71 18.06 8.66
N PHE A 127 -0.84 19.38 8.83
CA PHE A 127 0.30 20.30 8.80
C PHE A 127 0.39 21.16 10.05
N ASP A 128 1.61 21.42 10.46
CA ASP A 128 1.91 22.49 11.40
C ASP A 128 1.83 23.85 10.67
N ALA A 129 1.58 24.96 11.40
CA ALA A 129 1.36 26.27 10.78
C ALA A 129 2.52 26.73 9.86
N ASP A 130 3.74 26.34 10.22
CA ASP A 130 4.97 26.74 9.48
C ASP A 130 5.35 25.75 8.37
N ASP A 131 4.63 24.63 8.22
CA ASP A 131 4.89 23.65 7.18
C ASP A 131 4.55 24.21 5.79
N LEU A 132 5.49 24.14 4.85
CA LEU A 132 5.23 24.45 3.46
C LEU A 132 4.39 23.37 2.80
N VAL A 133 3.28 23.77 2.20
CA VAL A 133 2.29 22.88 1.58
C VAL A 133 2.47 22.94 0.06
N SER A 134 2.43 21.77 -0.57
CA SER A 134 2.45 21.71 -2.03
C SER A 134 1.12 21.20 -2.59
N TYR A 135 0.54 21.93 -3.54
CA TYR A 135 -0.70 21.57 -4.22
C TYR A 135 -0.63 21.90 -5.71
N VAL A 136 -1.52 21.29 -6.50
CA VAL A 136 -1.55 21.40 -7.95
C VAL A 136 -3.00 21.64 -8.40
N THR A 137 -3.22 22.76 -9.08
CA THR A 137 -4.50 23.10 -9.71
C THR A 137 -4.44 23.01 -11.23
N GLU A 138 -3.23 23.11 -11.79
CA GLU A 138 -3.01 22.96 -13.22
C GLU A 138 -2.99 21.50 -13.63
N SER A 139 -3.60 21.21 -14.78
CA SER A 139 -3.70 19.86 -15.32
C SER A 139 -3.61 19.86 -16.84
N TRP A 140 -3.32 18.70 -17.39
CA TRP A 140 -3.30 18.46 -18.82
C TRP A 140 -3.97 17.10 -19.12
N GLU A 141 -4.56 16.99 -20.29
CA GLU A 141 -5.19 15.76 -20.77
C GLU A 141 -4.19 14.94 -21.55
N ASP A 142 -4.04 13.65 -21.20
CA ASP A 142 -3.19 12.74 -21.94
C ASP A 142 -3.87 12.19 -23.20
N SER A 143 -3.13 11.41 -23.99
CA SER A 143 -3.63 10.80 -25.25
C SER A 143 -4.84 9.87 -25.07
N ASP A 144 -5.07 9.39 -23.85
CA ASP A 144 -6.18 8.50 -23.49
C ASP A 144 -7.39 9.26 -22.92
N GLY A 145 -7.37 10.59 -22.97
CA GLY A 145 -8.42 11.45 -22.42
C GLY A 145 -8.42 11.50 -20.88
N LYS A 146 -7.29 11.18 -20.23
CA LYS A 146 -7.18 11.22 -18.77
C LYS A 146 -6.47 12.49 -18.32
N TRP A 147 -7.12 13.19 -17.41
CA TRP A 147 -6.54 14.37 -16.79
C TRP A 147 -5.45 14.02 -15.78
N LYS A 148 -4.29 14.65 -15.93
CA LYS A 148 -3.11 14.49 -15.06
C LYS A 148 -2.68 15.82 -14.49
N PRO A 149 -2.17 15.86 -13.24
CA PRO A 149 -1.62 17.07 -12.65
C PRO A 149 -0.36 17.52 -13.39
N SER A 150 -0.12 18.82 -13.49
CA SER A 150 1.18 19.35 -13.90
C SER A 150 2.26 18.99 -12.86
N SER A 151 3.54 18.95 -13.29
CA SER A 151 4.60 18.26 -12.53
C SER A 151 4.98 18.92 -11.20
N LYS A 152 4.84 20.24 -11.06
CA LYS A 152 5.33 20.98 -9.89
C LYS A 152 4.21 21.52 -9.01
N GLY A 153 3.30 22.33 -9.56
CA GLY A 153 2.30 23.07 -8.80
C GLY A 153 2.94 24.17 -7.93
N TYR A 154 2.23 24.52 -6.87
CA TYR A 154 2.61 25.53 -5.90
C TYR A 154 3.22 24.87 -4.65
N TYR A 155 4.24 25.47 -4.05
CA TYR A 155 4.94 24.94 -2.88
C TYR A 155 5.68 26.02 -2.06
N ASP A 156 5.18 27.24 -2.14
CA ASP A 156 5.79 28.47 -1.60
C ASP A 156 5.03 29.08 -0.42
N ARG A 157 3.90 28.50 -0.03
CA ARG A 157 3.07 28.97 1.08
C ARG A 157 2.98 27.97 2.22
N THR A 158 3.00 28.48 3.46
CA THR A 158 2.81 27.65 4.64
C THR A 158 1.33 27.32 4.86
N ALA A 159 1.05 26.26 5.65
CA ALA A 159 -0.30 25.89 6.02
C ALA A 159 -1.01 27.04 6.75
N GLY A 160 -0.32 27.76 7.65
CA GLY A 160 -0.87 28.93 8.34
C GLY A 160 -1.25 30.06 7.37
N GLN A 161 -0.43 30.32 6.33
CA GLN A 161 -0.74 31.32 5.31
C GLN A 161 -1.95 30.92 4.46
N LEU A 162 -2.07 29.63 4.11
CA LEU A 162 -3.22 29.11 3.38
C LEU A 162 -4.48 29.20 4.23
N ILE A 163 -4.43 28.80 5.51
CA ILE A 163 -5.57 28.89 6.43
C ILE A 163 -6.02 30.35 6.62
N ALA A 164 -5.07 31.27 6.81
CA ALA A 164 -5.40 32.70 6.91
C ALA A 164 -6.06 33.26 5.64
N SER A 165 -5.67 32.76 4.47
CA SER A 165 -6.32 33.12 3.20
C SER A 165 -7.73 32.55 3.10
N LEU A 166 -7.94 31.27 3.51
CA LEU A 166 -9.26 30.62 3.55
C LEU A 166 -10.20 31.36 4.53
N ASP A 167 -9.71 31.78 5.70
CA ASP A 167 -10.49 32.53 6.68
C ASP A 167 -10.87 33.93 6.14
N LYS A 168 -10.06 34.52 5.27
CA LYS A 168 -10.36 35.79 4.59
C LYS A 168 -11.40 35.64 3.47
N TYR A 169 -11.41 34.48 2.80
CA TYR A 169 -12.31 34.20 1.67
C TYR A 169 -13.14 32.94 1.92
N PRO A 170 -14.09 32.98 2.90
CA PRO A 170 -14.77 31.79 3.42
C PRO A 170 -15.71 31.10 2.42
N ASP A 171 -16.05 31.77 1.32
CA ASP A 171 -16.97 31.27 0.29
C ASP A 171 -16.26 31.09 -1.08
N ASP A 172 -14.97 31.40 -1.17
CA ASP A 172 -14.21 31.37 -2.42
C ASP A 172 -12.88 30.63 -2.26
N LEU A 173 -12.88 29.34 -2.55
CA LEU A 173 -11.68 28.50 -2.53
C LEU A 173 -10.66 28.96 -3.60
N GLY A 174 -11.15 29.40 -4.78
CA GLY A 174 -10.32 29.87 -5.89
C GLY A 174 -9.47 31.07 -5.53
N ALA A 175 -10.00 31.99 -4.70
CA ALA A 175 -9.25 33.13 -4.19
C ALA A 175 -7.99 32.72 -3.38
N THR A 176 -7.99 31.49 -2.82
CA THR A 176 -6.84 30.97 -2.06
C THR A 176 -5.91 30.11 -2.90
N ILE A 177 -6.42 29.14 -3.66
CA ILE A 177 -5.57 28.18 -4.38
C ILE A 177 -5.46 28.42 -5.88
N GLY A 178 -6.21 29.38 -6.43
CA GLY A 178 -6.36 29.60 -7.87
C GLY A 178 -7.46 28.69 -8.47
N ASP A 179 -7.71 28.91 -9.76
CA ASP A 179 -8.69 28.11 -10.51
C ASP A 179 -8.12 26.75 -10.89
N TRP A 180 -9.02 25.76 -11.04
CA TRP A 180 -8.67 24.42 -11.53
C TRP A 180 -9.65 23.95 -12.60
N HIS A 181 -9.21 23.00 -13.43
CA HIS A 181 -10.06 22.41 -14.46
C HIS A 181 -11.12 21.51 -13.80
N LYS A 182 -12.40 21.81 -14.02
CA LYS A 182 -13.52 21.15 -13.34
C LYS A 182 -13.65 19.65 -13.62
N GLU A 183 -13.15 19.17 -14.75
CA GLU A 183 -13.10 17.73 -15.05
C GLU A 183 -11.91 17.02 -14.39
N ALA A 184 -10.83 17.75 -14.17
CA ALA A 184 -9.59 17.21 -13.61
C ALA A 184 -9.61 17.16 -12.08
N GLY A 185 -10.20 18.17 -11.43
CA GLY A 185 -10.07 18.42 -10.00
C GLY A 185 -8.71 19.01 -9.63
N ALA A 186 -8.40 19.04 -8.35
CA ALA A 186 -7.13 19.50 -7.82
C ALA A 186 -6.44 18.43 -6.94
N TRP A 187 -5.16 18.62 -6.68
CA TRP A 187 -4.32 17.68 -5.92
C TRP A 187 -3.52 18.41 -4.86
N ILE A 188 -3.17 17.69 -3.80
CA ILE A 188 -2.36 18.17 -2.68
C ILE A 188 -1.41 17.07 -2.21
N ARG A 189 -0.20 17.43 -1.80
CA ARG A 189 0.69 16.53 -1.09
C ARG A 189 0.31 16.50 0.39
N PHE A 190 0.46 15.34 1.00
CA PHE A 190 0.09 15.11 2.40
C PHE A 190 1.28 15.22 3.37
N ASN A 191 2.51 15.36 2.84
CA ASN A 191 3.72 15.64 3.62
C ASN A 191 4.30 17.01 3.21
N PRO A 192 4.86 17.78 4.16
CA PRO A 192 5.42 19.10 3.90
C PRO A 192 6.71 19.05 3.08
N VAL A 193 6.99 20.14 2.37
CA VAL A 193 8.16 20.31 1.51
C VAL A 193 9.10 21.39 2.03
N ASN A 194 10.33 21.45 1.51
CA ASN A 194 11.35 22.45 1.90
C ASN A 194 11.30 23.77 1.10
N GLY A 195 10.39 23.90 0.13
CA GLY A 195 10.31 25.08 -0.73
C GLY A 195 11.27 25.09 -1.93
N GLU A 196 12.14 24.09 -2.08
CA GLU A 196 13.08 24.00 -3.22
C GLU A 196 12.52 23.13 -4.35
N GLY A 197 11.54 22.28 -4.03
CA GLY A 197 10.91 21.37 -4.99
C GLY A 197 9.87 20.46 -4.38
N VAL A 198 9.51 19.41 -5.14
CA VAL A 198 8.37 18.55 -4.81
C VAL A 198 8.67 17.05 -4.92
N LYS A 199 9.94 16.68 -5.07
CA LYS A 199 10.38 15.28 -5.12
C LYS A 199 10.58 14.72 -3.70
N ASN A 200 10.89 13.43 -3.59
CA ASN A 200 11.11 12.78 -2.28
C ASN A 200 12.21 13.47 -1.45
N GLU A 201 13.26 13.96 -2.10
CA GLU A 201 14.39 14.69 -1.48
C GLU A 201 14.00 16.04 -0.87
N HIS A 202 12.84 16.59 -1.26
CA HIS A 202 12.32 17.87 -0.76
C HIS A 202 11.29 17.70 0.35
N ILE A 203 10.93 16.47 0.72
CA ILE A 203 10.03 16.20 1.83
C ILE A 203 10.77 16.39 3.15
N THR A 204 10.20 17.18 4.06
CA THR A 204 10.82 17.54 5.35
C THR A 204 10.35 16.71 6.52
N LYS A 205 9.14 16.13 6.45
CA LYS A 205 8.56 15.28 7.48
C LYS A 205 7.89 14.07 6.83
N PHE A 206 8.16 12.88 7.32
CA PHE A 206 7.67 11.62 6.79
C PHE A 206 6.52 11.08 7.66
N LYS A 207 5.49 11.91 7.87
CA LYS A 207 4.39 11.61 8.79
C LYS A 207 3.34 10.68 8.20
N TYR A 208 3.08 10.77 6.89
CA TYR A 208 1.91 10.15 6.27
C TYR A 208 2.24 9.36 5.01
N ALA A 209 1.47 8.30 4.78
CA ALA A 209 1.45 7.53 3.54
C ALA A 209 0.04 7.54 2.92
N LEU A 210 -0.04 7.37 1.60
CA LEU A 210 -1.31 7.27 0.88
C LEU A 210 -1.68 5.80 0.66
N VAL A 211 -2.87 5.41 1.09
CA VAL A 211 -3.49 4.14 0.72
C VAL A 211 -4.69 4.42 -0.18
N GLU A 212 -4.73 3.78 -1.32
CA GLU A 212 -5.76 3.94 -2.34
C GLU A 212 -5.95 2.61 -3.09
N SER A 213 -7.17 2.32 -3.51
CA SER A 213 -7.51 1.19 -4.36
C SER A 213 -8.34 1.65 -5.56
N ASP A 214 -7.91 1.29 -6.76
CA ASP A 214 -8.64 1.55 -8.00
C ASP A 214 -9.62 0.42 -8.38
N SER A 215 -9.51 -0.73 -7.74
CA SER A 215 -10.26 -1.96 -8.09
C SER A 215 -11.36 -2.33 -7.11
N MET A 216 -11.34 -1.80 -5.88
CA MET A 216 -12.36 -2.05 -4.86
C MET A 216 -13.46 -1.00 -4.93
N SER A 217 -14.69 -1.35 -4.55
CA SER A 217 -15.77 -0.37 -4.38
C SER A 217 -15.45 0.60 -3.24
N ILE A 218 -16.01 1.82 -3.27
CA ILE A 218 -15.82 2.82 -2.20
C ILE A 218 -16.31 2.28 -0.85
N ALA A 219 -17.43 1.55 -0.84
CA ALA A 219 -17.97 0.95 0.37
C ALA A 219 -17.01 -0.09 0.96
N ASP A 220 -16.44 -0.96 0.11
CA ASP A 220 -15.47 -1.97 0.56
C ASP A 220 -14.17 -1.33 1.04
N GLN A 221 -13.71 -0.26 0.37
CA GLN A 221 -12.53 0.50 0.82
C GLN A 221 -12.75 1.06 2.23
N ASP A 222 -13.85 1.80 2.45
CA ASP A 222 -14.18 2.39 3.77
C ASP A 222 -14.31 1.32 4.85
N ALA A 223 -15.08 0.26 4.56
CA ALA A 223 -15.31 -0.83 5.47
C ALA A 223 -13.99 -1.53 5.88
N MET A 224 -13.14 -1.87 4.91
CA MET A 224 -11.86 -2.53 5.17
C MET A 224 -10.88 -1.64 5.93
N TYR A 225 -10.78 -0.35 5.58
CA TYR A 225 -9.89 0.58 6.28
C TYR A 225 -10.28 0.72 7.77
N ARG A 226 -11.59 0.79 8.06
CA ARG A 226 -12.10 0.85 9.44
C ARG A 226 -11.90 -0.47 10.18
N LYS A 227 -12.18 -1.59 9.52
CA LYS A 227 -12.03 -2.93 10.11
C LYS A 227 -10.59 -3.26 10.48
N LEU A 228 -9.64 -2.87 9.63
CA LEU A 228 -8.20 -3.01 9.89
C LEU A 228 -7.66 -1.94 10.84
N GLU A 229 -8.53 -1.09 11.38
CA GLU A 229 -8.19 -0.01 12.32
C GLU A 229 -7.00 0.84 11.88
N LEU A 230 -6.86 1.07 10.58
CA LEU A 230 -5.76 1.86 10.04
C LEU A 230 -5.69 3.23 10.73
N PRO A 231 -4.50 3.71 11.10
CA PRO A 231 -4.33 4.99 11.78
C PRO A 231 -4.48 6.15 10.79
N ILE A 232 -5.71 6.35 10.28
CA ILE A 232 -6.00 7.32 9.23
C ILE A 232 -6.15 8.71 9.86
N ALA A 233 -5.32 9.66 9.45
CA ALA A 233 -5.46 11.06 9.83
C ALA A 233 -6.64 11.71 9.10
N CYS A 234 -6.75 11.47 7.80
CA CYS A 234 -7.80 12.03 6.95
C CYS A 234 -8.17 11.03 5.85
N LEU A 235 -9.46 10.76 5.67
CA LEU A 235 -10.01 9.94 4.60
C LEU A 235 -10.72 10.83 3.59
N VAL A 236 -10.25 10.89 2.35
CA VAL A 236 -10.73 11.80 1.31
C VAL A 236 -11.41 11.04 0.18
N HIS A 237 -12.63 11.42 -0.18
CA HIS A 237 -13.27 10.97 -1.41
C HIS A 237 -12.65 11.66 -2.62
N SER A 238 -12.21 10.89 -3.61
CA SER A 238 -11.44 11.41 -4.75
C SER A 238 -12.27 12.19 -5.81
N GLY A 239 -13.58 12.33 -5.61
CA GLY A 239 -14.50 12.81 -6.64
C GLY A 239 -14.68 11.81 -7.80
N GLY A 240 -14.26 10.56 -7.60
CA GLY A 240 -14.34 9.46 -8.57
C GLY A 240 -14.69 8.15 -7.89
N LYS A 241 -13.87 7.13 -8.10
CA LYS A 241 -14.14 5.75 -7.66
C LYS A 241 -13.27 5.29 -6.49
N SER A 242 -12.47 6.14 -5.89
CA SER A 242 -11.55 5.74 -4.81
C SER A 242 -11.60 6.65 -3.60
N LEU A 243 -11.24 6.08 -2.45
CA LEU A 243 -10.93 6.78 -1.22
C LEU A 243 -9.41 6.91 -1.08
N HIS A 244 -8.96 8.09 -0.71
CA HIS A 244 -7.56 8.37 -0.38
C HIS A 244 -7.41 8.38 1.13
N ALA A 245 -6.93 7.30 1.71
CA ALA A 245 -6.63 7.23 3.13
C ALA A 245 -5.22 7.77 3.38
N ILE A 246 -5.14 8.88 4.11
CA ILE A 246 -3.88 9.47 4.56
C ILE A 246 -3.54 8.84 5.91
N VAL A 247 -2.68 7.81 5.87
CA VAL A 247 -2.34 6.95 7.01
C VAL A 247 -1.12 7.50 7.72
N LYS A 248 -1.18 7.60 9.05
CA LYS A 248 -0.05 8.00 9.90
C LYS A 248 0.99 6.89 9.91
N VAL A 249 2.20 7.21 9.47
CA VAL A 249 3.36 6.31 9.54
C VAL A 249 4.46 6.85 10.46
N ASP A 250 4.46 8.16 10.74
CA ASP A 250 5.30 8.86 11.72
C ASP A 250 6.78 8.44 11.70
N ALA A 251 7.35 8.30 10.52
CA ALA A 251 8.73 7.88 10.35
C ALA A 251 9.71 9.04 10.58
N GLU A 252 10.86 8.72 11.18
CA GLU A 252 11.90 9.71 11.47
C GLU A 252 12.67 10.13 10.21
N ASP A 253 12.88 9.19 9.28
CA ASP A 253 13.61 9.43 8.04
C ASP A 253 12.99 8.67 6.84
N TYR A 254 13.57 8.90 5.65
CA TYR A 254 13.11 8.27 4.42
C TYR A 254 13.27 6.74 4.40
N ASN A 255 14.31 6.19 5.05
CA ASN A 255 14.54 4.74 5.07
C ASN A 255 13.51 4.05 5.97
N GLU A 256 13.21 4.65 7.12
CA GLU A 256 12.15 4.17 7.99
C GLU A 256 10.78 4.29 7.32
N TYR A 257 10.50 5.43 6.67
CA TYR A 257 9.29 5.63 5.89
C TYR A 257 9.05 4.50 4.89
N ARG A 258 10.06 4.16 4.11
CA ARG A 258 9.96 3.08 3.13
C ARG A 258 9.63 1.75 3.77
N LYS A 259 10.28 1.40 4.89
CA LYS A 259 10.02 0.15 5.62
C LYS A 259 8.57 0.10 6.15
N ARG A 260 8.10 1.20 6.75
CA ARG A 260 6.75 1.29 7.30
C ARG A 260 5.69 1.21 6.19
N VAL A 261 5.90 1.88 5.07
CA VAL A 261 4.99 1.83 3.91
C VAL A 261 4.99 0.44 3.26
N GLU A 262 6.14 -0.23 3.17
CA GLU A 262 6.23 -1.59 2.66
C GLU A 262 5.46 -2.56 3.57
N PHE A 263 5.67 -2.48 4.89
CA PHE A 263 4.92 -3.27 5.86
C PHE A 263 3.41 -3.01 5.77
N LEU A 264 2.99 -1.73 5.72
CA LEU A 264 1.59 -1.35 5.59
C LEU A 264 0.94 -1.97 4.34
N TYR A 265 1.61 -1.90 3.20
CA TYR A 265 1.06 -2.41 1.94
C TYR A 265 1.01 -3.94 1.93
N ASP A 266 2.03 -4.60 2.45
CA ASP A 266 2.05 -6.06 2.57
C ASP A 266 0.95 -6.55 3.52
N PHE A 267 0.74 -5.86 4.63
CA PHE A 267 -0.35 -6.14 5.57
C PHE A 267 -1.73 -5.97 4.90
N LEU A 268 -1.94 -4.88 4.18
CA LEU A 268 -3.19 -4.61 3.46
C LEU A 268 -3.47 -5.70 2.40
N GLU A 269 -2.47 -6.09 1.62
CA GLU A 269 -2.60 -7.15 0.62
C GLU A 269 -2.91 -8.51 1.25
N LYS A 270 -2.28 -8.87 2.37
CA LYS A 270 -2.60 -10.08 3.15
C LYS A 270 -4.06 -10.11 3.61
N ASN A 271 -4.60 -8.94 3.92
CA ASN A 271 -5.98 -8.76 4.36
C ASN A 271 -6.97 -8.48 3.21
N GLY A 272 -6.57 -8.70 1.94
CA GLY A 272 -7.44 -8.62 0.77
C GLY A 272 -7.67 -7.21 0.23
N VAL A 273 -6.95 -6.20 0.73
CA VAL A 273 -7.02 -4.84 0.20
C VAL A 273 -6.04 -4.68 -0.95
N VAL A 274 -6.56 -4.49 -2.16
CA VAL A 274 -5.73 -4.25 -3.35
C VAL A 274 -5.28 -2.80 -3.40
N VAL A 275 -4.00 -2.55 -3.11
CA VAL A 275 -3.43 -1.19 -3.05
C VAL A 275 -2.73 -0.78 -4.34
N ASP A 276 -2.81 0.51 -4.71
CA ASP A 276 -1.98 1.04 -5.79
C ASP A 276 -0.54 1.25 -5.31
N LYS A 277 0.35 0.34 -5.72
CA LYS A 277 1.78 0.36 -5.35
C LYS A 277 2.57 1.57 -5.87
N GLN A 278 2.01 2.36 -6.77
CA GLN A 278 2.63 3.60 -7.24
C GLN A 278 2.61 4.70 -6.17
N ASN A 279 1.78 4.56 -5.15
CA ASN A 279 1.58 5.55 -4.08
C ASN A 279 2.62 5.48 -2.94
N ARG A 280 3.69 4.68 -3.06
CA ARG A 280 4.72 4.46 -2.03
C ARG A 280 5.57 5.67 -1.68
N ASN A 281 5.57 6.70 -2.51
CA ASN A 281 6.47 7.85 -2.34
C ASN A 281 5.88 8.89 -1.37
N PRO A 282 6.66 9.46 -0.45
CA PRO A 282 6.18 10.49 0.47
C PRO A 282 5.80 11.79 -0.23
N SER A 283 6.29 12.01 -1.46
CA SER A 283 5.96 13.16 -2.30
C SER A 283 4.71 12.95 -3.17
N ARG A 284 3.97 11.86 -2.98
CA ARG A 284 2.80 11.54 -3.80
C ARG A 284 1.69 12.58 -3.62
N LEU A 285 0.93 12.78 -4.67
CA LEU A 285 -0.26 13.63 -4.68
C LEU A 285 -1.49 12.82 -4.29
N SER A 286 -2.25 13.34 -3.34
CA SER A 286 -3.62 12.96 -3.04
C SER A 286 -4.59 13.94 -3.68
N ARG A 287 -5.89 13.70 -3.62
CA ARG A 287 -6.91 14.65 -4.05
C ARG A 287 -7.07 15.76 -3.03
N LEU A 288 -7.24 16.99 -3.50
CA LEU A 288 -7.44 18.18 -2.67
C LEU A 288 -8.90 18.29 -2.28
N PRO A 289 -9.26 18.17 -0.97
CA PRO A 289 -10.64 18.35 -0.52
C PRO A 289 -11.12 19.79 -0.78
N GLY A 290 -12.36 19.93 -1.23
CA GLY A 290 -12.95 21.22 -1.59
C GLY A 290 -12.99 21.48 -3.10
N ALA A 291 -12.21 20.75 -3.90
CA ALA A 291 -12.28 20.86 -5.35
C ALA A 291 -13.41 20.00 -5.95
N ASP A 292 -13.90 20.40 -7.13
CA ASP A 292 -14.83 19.60 -7.93
C ASP A 292 -14.08 18.82 -9.01
N ARG A 293 -14.58 17.62 -9.31
CA ARG A 293 -14.08 16.77 -10.40
C ARG A 293 -15.23 16.07 -11.11
N ASN A 294 -15.41 16.34 -12.41
CA ASN A 294 -16.49 15.76 -13.22
C ASN A 294 -17.89 15.91 -12.59
N GLY A 295 -18.16 17.05 -11.98
CA GLY A 295 -19.42 17.30 -11.28
C GLY A 295 -19.57 16.65 -9.91
N ASN A 296 -18.54 15.94 -9.42
CA ASN A 296 -18.50 15.36 -8.08
C ASN A 296 -17.55 16.15 -7.18
N HIS A 297 -17.80 16.13 -5.89
CA HIS A 297 -16.95 16.79 -4.91
C HIS A 297 -15.78 15.90 -4.46
N GLN A 298 -14.61 16.53 -4.26
CA GLN A 298 -13.51 15.97 -3.49
C GLN A 298 -13.72 16.43 -2.05
N TYR A 299 -13.98 15.52 -1.11
CA TYR A 299 -14.38 15.88 0.25
C TYR A 299 -13.84 14.92 1.30
N ILE A 300 -13.82 15.35 2.56
CA ILE A 300 -13.39 14.55 3.69
C ILE A 300 -14.54 13.63 4.13
N VAL A 301 -14.32 12.34 4.06
CA VAL A 301 -15.23 11.27 4.52
C VAL A 301 -15.15 11.10 6.03
N GLY A 302 -13.96 11.29 6.60
CA GLY A 302 -13.75 11.17 8.03
C GLY A 302 -12.34 11.59 8.44
N GLU A 303 -12.22 11.87 9.74
CA GLU A 303 -11.03 12.37 10.40
C GLU A 303 -10.64 11.45 11.54
N ASN A 304 -9.34 11.19 11.74
CA ASN A 304 -8.80 10.41 12.84
C ASN A 304 -9.53 9.06 13.04
N ILE A 305 -9.61 8.27 11.97
CA ILE A 305 -10.24 6.94 11.93
C ILE A 305 -9.23 5.90 12.43
N GLY A 306 -9.71 4.87 13.13
CA GLY A 306 -8.92 3.75 13.62
C GLY A 306 -7.98 4.13 14.77
N ARG A 307 -6.79 3.55 14.81
CA ARG A 307 -5.81 3.82 15.87
C ARG A 307 -5.24 5.22 15.76
N LYS A 308 -4.83 5.79 16.87
CA LYS A 308 -4.37 7.19 16.91
C LYS A 308 -2.98 7.38 16.32
N THR A 309 -2.10 6.39 16.50
CA THR A 309 -0.70 6.42 16.08
C THR A 309 -0.31 5.15 15.35
N TRP A 310 0.82 5.20 14.64
CA TRP A 310 1.44 4.02 14.02
C TRP A 310 1.78 2.93 15.04
N VAL A 311 2.28 3.31 16.22
CA VAL A 311 2.66 2.36 17.26
C VAL A 311 1.43 1.64 17.81
N GLU A 312 0.36 2.36 18.16
CA GLU A 312 -0.89 1.74 18.60
C GLU A 312 -1.49 0.80 17.55
N TRP A 313 -1.29 1.10 16.27
CA TRP A 313 -1.73 0.22 15.20
C TRP A 313 -0.85 -1.03 15.08
N LEU A 314 0.46 -0.93 15.23
CA LEU A 314 1.34 -2.10 15.28
C LEU A 314 1.00 -3.00 16.46
N ASP A 315 0.80 -2.43 17.65
CA ASP A 315 0.37 -3.18 18.84
C ASP A 315 -0.96 -3.93 18.58
N PHE A 316 -1.88 -3.30 17.86
CA PHE A 316 -3.14 -3.95 17.48
C PHE A 316 -2.90 -5.10 16.49
N VAL A 317 -2.07 -4.91 15.47
CA VAL A 317 -1.75 -5.95 14.47
C VAL A 317 -1.03 -7.13 15.15
N GLU A 318 -0.06 -6.86 16.02
CA GLU A 318 0.68 -7.87 16.78
C GLU A 318 -0.25 -8.57 17.79
N GLY A 319 -1.07 -7.80 18.52
CA GLY A 319 -2.02 -8.36 19.49
C GLY A 319 -3.14 -9.17 18.84
N ALA A 320 -3.58 -8.83 17.64
CA ALA A 320 -4.53 -9.62 16.88
C ALA A 320 -3.96 -11.01 16.48
N SER A 321 -2.62 -11.11 16.39
CA SER A 321 -1.94 -12.39 16.16
C SER A 321 -1.82 -13.25 17.42
N ASP A 322 -1.83 -12.63 18.60
CA ASP A 322 -1.63 -13.29 19.90
C ASP A 322 -2.94 -13.58 20.64
N GLU A 323 -4.09 -13.10 20.19
CA GLU A 323 -5.38 -13.52 20.72
C GLU A 323 -5.63 -14.98 20.39
N LEU A 324 -5.13 -15.86 21.26
CA LEU A 324 -5.67 -17.19 21.37
C LEU A 324 -7.19 -17.03 21.54
N PRO A 325 -8.02 -17.79 20.79
CA PRO A 325 -9.46 -17.81 21.00
C PRO A 325 -9.69 -18.00 22.49
N GLY A 326 -10.47 -17.07 23.11
CA GLY A 326 -10.66 -17.03 24.54
C GLY A 326 -10.90 -18.44 25.09
N LEU A 327 -10.09 -18.89 26.04
CA LEU A 327 -10.21 -20.21 26.65
C LEU A 327 -11.61 -20.25 27.30
N VAL A 328 -12.55 -20.84 26.58
CA VAL A 328 -13.89 -21.10 27.10
C VAL A 328 -13.79 -22.33 27.98
N SER A 329 -14.22 -22.20 29.24
CA SER A 329 -14.25 -23.32 30.16
C SER A 329 -15.13 -24.42 29.59
N LEU A 330 -14.64 -25.67 29.60
CA LEU A 330 -15.46 -26.84 29.23
C LEU A 330 -16.76 -26.92 30.04
N ASP A 331 -16.82 -26.30 31.22
CA ASP A 331 -18.03 -26.27 32.02
C ASP A 331 -19.15 -25.43 31.39
N GLU A 332 -18.81 -24.40 30.60
CA GLU A 332 -19.80 -23.61 29.85
C GLU A 332 -20.49 -24.44 28.74
N TYR A 333 -19.78 -25.42 28.19
CA TYR A 333 -20.32 -26.32 27.16
C TYR A 333 -21.09 -27.53 27.72
N LYS A 334 -21.00 -27.83 29.00
CA LYS A 334 -21.73 -28.95 29.60
C LYS A 334 -23.25 -28.72 29.59
N ASP A 335 -23.64 -27.48 29.91
CA ASP A 335 -25.06 -27.11 30.06
C ASP A 335 -25.66 -26.58 28.75
N ASN A 336 -24.83 -26.08 27.84
CA ASN A 336 -25.26 -25.53 26.56
C ASN A 336 -24.22 -25.79 25.44
N PRO A 337 -24.13 -27.06 24.98
CA PRO A 337 -23.16 -27.42 23.95
C PRO A 337 -23.46 -26.67 22.64
N PRO A 338 -22.43 -26.11 21.96
CA PRO A 338 -22.61 -25.41 20.69
C PRO A 338 -23.25 -26.35 19.66
N LYS A 339 -24.22 -25.84 18.92
CA LYS A 339 -24.84 -26.59 17.83
C LYS A 339 -23.77 -26.85 16.75
N LEU A 340 -23.41 -28.10 16.58
CA LEU A 340 -22.45 -28.50 15.58
C LEU A 340 -22.97 -28.20 14.16
N PRO A 341 -22.14 -27.66 13.25
CA PRO A 341 -22.51 -27.49 11.85
C PRO A 341 -22.91 -28.79 11.18
N ASP A 342 -23.71 -28.71 10.13
CA ASP A 342 -24.18 -29.87 9.38
C ASP A 342 -23.03 -30.70 8.81
N GLU A 343 -23.19 -32.01 8.86
CA GLU A 343 -22.21 -32.95 8.32
C GLU A 343 -22.25 -32.96 6.80
N LEU A 344 -21.12 -32.67 6.16
CA LEU A 344 -20.89 -32.84 4.72
C LEU A 344 -20.48 -34.29 4.39
N ILE A 345 -19.65 -34.89 5.24
CA ILE A 345 -19.28 -36.30 5.20
C ILE A 345 -19.48 -36.83 6.60
N LYS A 346 -20.38 -37.79 6.75
CA LYS A 346 -20.79 -38.36 8.04
C LYS A 346 -19.59 -38.80 8.88
N GLY A 347 -19.45 -38.18 10.06
CA GLY A 347 -18.38 -38.50 11.01
C GLY A 347 -16.98 -38.00 10.62
N VAL A 348 -16.82 -37.30 9.48
CA VAL A 348 -15.52 -36.91 8.96
C VAL A 348 -15.41 -35.42 8.75
N LEU A 349 -16.39 -34.77 8.10
CA LEU A 349 -16.30 -33.35 7.71
C LEU A 349 -17.63 -32.65 7.95
N ARG A 350 -17.57 -31.44 8.54
CA ARG A 350 -18.71 -30.54 8.75
C ARG A 350 -18.57 -29.25 7.96
N CYS A 351 -19.69 -28.58 7.74
CA CYS A 351 -19.69 -27.22 7.12
C CYS A 351 -18.74 -26.28 7.87
N GLY A 352 -17.92 -25.53 7.12
CA GLY A 352 -16.89 -24.63 7.68
C GLY A 352 -15.58 -25.33 8.07
N HIS A 353 -15.51 -26.66 8.10
CA HIS A 353 -14.26 -27.37 8.35
C HIS A 353 -13.45 -27.55 7.06
N LYS A 354 -12.13 -27.53 7.19
CA LYS A 354 -11.19 -27.85 6.11
C LYS A 354 -10.68 -29.29 6.32
N MET A 355 -10.59 -30.03 5.23
CA MET A 355 -10.00 -31.35 5.24
C MET A 355 -8.90 -31.47 4.20
N LEU A 356 -7.72 -31.94 4.61
CA LEU A 356 -6.64 -32.29 3.71
C LEU A 356 -6.65 -33.80 3.47
N ILE A 357 -6.77 -34.20 2.21
CA ILE A 357 -6.63 -35.61 1.82
C ILE A 357 -5.29 -35.76 1.11
N SER A 358 -4.39 -36.57 1.66
CA SER A 358 -3.13 -36.91 1.03
C SER A 358 -3.12 -38.42 0.68
N GLY A 359 -2.63 -38.72 -0.51
CA GLY A 359 -2.51 -40.10 -0.98
C GLY A 359 -1.39 -40.22 -1.99
N SER A 360 -0.96 -41.47 -2.29
CA SER A 360 0.01 -41.70 -3.35
C SER A 360 -0.61 -41.40 -4.71
N SER A 361 0.16 -40.88 -5.65
CA SER A 361 -0.29 -40.49 -7.00
C SER A 361 -0.76 -41.66 -7.88
N LYS A 362 -0.84 -42.86 -7.33
CA LYS A 362 -1.24 -44.10 -8.02
C LYS A 362 -2.33 -44.88 -7.25
N ALA A 363 -3.18 -44.22 -6.47
CA ALA A 363 -4.36 -44.81 -5.89
C ALA A 363 -5.57 -44.60 -6.79
#